data_fbfa8ec1958d504d2c12c56952ecb0e0
#
_entry.id   fbfa8ec1958d504d2c12c56952ecb0e0
#
_cell.length_a   1.000
_cell.length_b   1.000
_cell.length_c   1.000
_cell.angle_alpha   90.00
_cell.angle_beta   90.00
_cell.angle_gamma   90.00
#
_symmetry.space_group_name_H-M   'P 1'
#
loop_
_entity.id
_entity.type
_entity.pdbx_description
1 polymer ?
#
loop_
_entity_poly.entity_id
_entity_poly.type
_entity_poly.pdbx_seq_one_letter_code
_entity_poly.pdbx_strand_id
1 'polypeptide(L)'
;MYRYKNRLAGMLSGGERQRVGIARAIAKAPDIILADEPTGNLDSKNSLEVMNIIKAISKEKLVILVTHEKDLAEFYASRIIEIQDGSIVKDYENKHENELDYRIENKFYLKDFKEHQKLEKENTDINIYSDEKQPININIVLKNGNIYIKSNKNEKIEVIDDNSGLEMVDEHYKKLSKQELEKYKFDFDKIVDKNVKKRYSSILNPVTLLINGFRKVFDFSILKKILLIGFFISAMFIMYAVSSICATLTIKDADFVQCNSNYLKIKQPNMSVEQYRLLEQNENVNYILPGSSIISFEFNPNDYYQSSRMNIYITGSISSTDMINSENLISGTMPENDRQLVLDKMVIQKQIEQDISLFKMMGILKPEDMIGRTFKLNNVGEFTVVGIVDLLTPSIYASPAMLINIVQNARNSDDNIMDIGTSFVYNDNEETDITQILDYKLFDDKITLEKGRFPENDYEVIVNISHKYDMKLNKTIPVTVNDTKLTVVGYYDSQENIDTYLVNNNTVKYKLIGERKEFMIYTKDKDKVLSDFRSLDLNIIDTYENSKKDFLRQKRESMKTSLIVSAIILAISLVEIFLMIRSSFLSRIKEIGILRAIGIKKMDIYKMFAGETIAITTLASIPGILLMVY
;
A
#
# COMPACT_ATOMS: atom_id res chain seq x y z
N MET A 1 8.14 -24.37 49.74
CA MET A 1 7.86 -23.84 48.35
C MET A 1 8.31 -24.80 47.24
N TYR A 2 9.41 -25.57 47.37
CA TYR A 2 9.88 -26.46 46.30
C TYR A 2 8.84 -27.48 45.82
N ARG A 3 7.98 -27.98 46.71
CA ARG A 3 6.88 -28.90 46.38
C ARG A 3 5.87 -28.33 45.37
N TYR A 4 5.78 -27.00 45.25
CA TYR A 4 4.80 -26.29 44.44
C TYR A 4 5.39 -25.67 43.17
N LYS A 5 6.64 -26.01 42.81
CA LYS A 5 7.39 -25.41 41.68
C LYS A 5 6.66 -25.53 40.33
N ASN A 6 5.78 -26.51 40.17
CA ASN A 6 5.04 -26.77 38.96
C ASN A 6 3.56 -26.30 39.02
N ARG A 7 3.12 -25.70 40.15
CA ARG A 7 1.77 -25.13 40.28
C ARG A 7 1.69 -23.75 39.68
N LEU A 8 0.56 -23.43 39.07
CA LEU A 8 0.28 -22.08 38.61
C LEU A 8 0.17 -21.14 39.84
N ALA A 9 0.66 -19.92 39.71
CA ALA A 9 0.66 -18.93 40.80
C ALA A 9 -0.74 -18.65 41.38
N GLY A 10 -1.79 -18.73 40.55
CA GLY A 10 -3.17 -18.57 40.98
C GLY A 10 -3.71 -19.69 41.89
N MET A 11 -3.04 -20.86 41.90
CA MET A 11 -3.42 -22.01 42.74
C MET A 11 -2.71 -22.03 44.10
N LEU A 12 -1.86 -21.04 44.36
CA LEU A 12 -1.17 -20.89 45.63
C LEU A 12 -2.03 -20.12 46.63
N SER A 13 -1.92 -20.45 47.92
CA SER A 13 -2.53 -19.67 49.00
C SER A 13 -1.89 -18.25 49.07
N GLY A 14 -2.52 -17.33 49.79
CA GLY A 14 -2.01 -15.98 49.98
C GLY A 14 -0.57 -15.96 50.51
N GLY A 15 -0.33 -16.70 51.61
CA GLY A 15 1.01 -16.80 52.20
C GLY A 15 2.03 -17.50 51.30
N GLU A 16 1.63 -18.52 50.55
CA GLU A 16 2.51 -19.16 49.56
C GLU A 16 2.91 -18.20 48.44
N ARG A 17 1.97 -17.43 47.89
CA ARG A 17 2.25 -16.38 46.88
C ARG A 17 3.21 -15.34 47.41
N GLN A 18 3.02 -14.90 48.67
CA GLN A 18 3.88 -13.91 49.30
C GLN A 18 5.32 -14.43 49.46
N ARG A 19 5.48 -15.68 49.91
CA ARG A 19 6.79 -16.33 50.03
C ARG A 19 7.47 -16.49 48.67
N VAL A 20 6.76 -16.74 47.57
CA VAL A 20 7.31 -16.76 46.22
C VAL A 20 7.74 -15.33 45.80
N GLY A 21 6.95 -14.32 46.15
CA GLY A 21 7.29 -12.90 45.92
C GLY A 21 8.60 -12.50 46.61
N ILE A 22 8.76 -12.87 47.87
CA ILE A 22 9.99 -12.64 48.65
C ILE A 22 11.17 -13.39 48.02
N ALA A 23 11.02 -14.67 47.68
CA ALA A 23 12.06 -15.47 47.04
C ALA A 23 12.50 -14.83 45.71
N ARG A 24 11.57 -14.33 44.93
CA ARG A 24 11.86 -13.60 43.68
C ARG A 24 12.64 -12.30 43.92
N ALA A 25 12.27 -11.53 44.94
CA ALA A 25 12.99 -10.30 45.30
C ALA A 25 14.43 -10.60 45.73
N ILE A 26 14.64 -11.64 46.54
CA ILE A 26 15.94 -12.05 47.05
C ILE A 26 16.85 -12.61 45.96
N ALA A 27 16.28 -13.35 44.98
CA ALA A 27 17.05 -14.03 43.92
C ALA A 27 17.97 -13.08 43.10
N LYS A 28 17.70 -11.78 43.14
CA LYS A 28 18.53 -10.76 42.49
C LYS A 28 19.63 -10.19 43.35
N ALA A 29 19.79 -10.66 44.59
CA ALA A 29 20.71 -10.11 45.58
C ALA A 29 20.68 -8.58 45.66
N PRO A 30 19.49 -7.95 45.88
CA PRO A 30 19.37 -6.50 45.95
C PRO A 30 20.01 -5.97 47.22
N ASP A 31 20.40 -4.70 47.20
CA ASP A 31 20.90 -4.00 48.41
C ASP A 31 19.75 -3.42 49.23
N ILE A 32 18.64 -3.11 48.59
CA ILE A 32 17.41 -2.55 49.17
C ILE A 32 16.20 -3.40 48.76
N ILE A 33 15.35 -3.73 49.71
CA ILE A 33 14.09 -4.44 49.50
C ILE A 33 12.97 -3.53 49.96
N LEU A 34 11.97 -3.34 49.08
CA LEU A 34 10.74 -2.63 49.39
C LEU A 34 9.61 -3.63 49.58
N ALA A 35 8.98 -3.59 50.74
CA ALA A 35 7.83 -4.42 51.07
C ALA A 35 6.61 -3.53 51.38
N ASP A 36 5.62 -3.59 50.50
CA ASP A 36 4.40 -2.82 50.64
C ASP A 36 3.27 -3.75 51.10
N GLU A 37 2.77 -3.52 52.29
CA GLU A 37 1.76 -4.34 52.98
C GLU A 37 1.98 -5.88 52.85
N PRO A 38 3.15 -6.41 53.26
CA PRO A 38 3.48 -7.81 52.99
C PRO A 38 2.62 -8.82 53.78
N THR A 39 1.86 -8.38 54.78
CA THR A 39 0.93 -9.16 55.61
C THR A 39 -0.52 -9.04 55.14
N GLY A 40 -0.82 -8.12 54.24
CA GLY A 40 -2.16 -7.88 53.76
C GLY A 40 -2.83 -9.14 53.19
N ASN A 41 -4.06 -9.43 53.62
CA ASN A 41 -4.83 -10.63 53.25
C ASN A 41 -4.21 -11.99 53.68
N LEU A 42 -3.38 -11.98 54.72
CA LEU A 42 -2.85 -13.20 55.33
C LEU A 42 -3.48 -13.43 56.70
N ASP A 43 -3.62 -14.68 57.06
CA ASP A 43 -3.94 -15.08 58.44
C ASP A 43 -2.77 -14.78 59.38
N SER A 44 -3.03 -14.70 60.68
CA SER A 44 -2.06 -14.34 61.72
C SER A 44 -0.79 -15.19 61.68
N LYS A 45 -0.92 -16.49 61.42
CA LYS A 45 0.22 -17.45 61.35
C LYS A 45 1.11 -17.13 60.14
N ASN A 46 0.52 -16.99 58.97
CA ASN A 46 1.27 -16.67 57.74
C ASN A 46 1.86 -15.25 57.79
N SER A 47 1.18 -14.28 58.42
CA SER A 47 1.72 -12.92 58.67
C SER A 47 2.99 -12.97 59.50
N LEU A 48 3.01 -13.70 60.63
CA LEU A 48 4.20 -13.88 61.46
C LEU A 48 5.34 -14.56 60.69
N GLU A 49 5.06 -15.62 59.93
CA GLU A 49 6.07 -16.29 59.12
C GLU A 49 6.71 -15.35 58.10
N VAL A 50 5.94 -14.55 57.39
CA VAL A 50 6.39 -13.58 56.41
C VAL A 50 7.24 -12.48 57.11
N MET A 51 6.77 -11.94 58.21
CA MET A 51 7.49 -10.91 58.97
C MET A 51 8.81 -11.43 59.57
N ASN A 52 8.82 -12.68 60.05
CA ASN A 52 10.08 -13.31 60.52
C ASN A 52 11.11 -13.49 59.39
N ILE A 53 10.66 -13.86 58.18
CA ILE A 53 11.52 -13.93 57.00
C ILE A 53 12.07 -12.51 56.66
N ILE A 54 11.20 -11.50 56.63
CA ILE A 54 11.60 -10.11 56.35
C ILE A 54 12.59 -9.62 57.40
N LYS A 55 12.38 -9.91 58.69
CA LYS A 55 13.31 -9.55 59.75
C LYS A 55 14.65 -10.23 59.59
N ALA A 56 14.66 -11.53 59.25
CA ALA A 56 15.92 -12.24 59.00
C ALA A 56 16.71 -11.63 57.84
N ILE A 57 16.03 -11.21 56.77
CA ILE A 57 16.63 -10.53 55.63
C ILE A 57 17.18 -9.14 56.03
N SER A 58 16.45 -8.43 56.91
CA SER A 58 16.85 -7.07 57.36
C SER A 58 18.14 -7.01 58.14
N LYS A 59 18.66 -8.18 58.59
CA LYS A 59 20.00 -8.24 59.22
C LYS A 59 21.15 -8.00 58.26
N GLU A 60 20.96 -8.30 56.99
CA GLU A 60 21.99 -8.16 55.93
C GLU A 60 21.66 -7.13 54.85
N LYS A 61 20.39 -6.78 54.71
CA LYS A 61 19.89 -5.88 53.67
C LYS A 61 19.04 -4.77 54.25
N LEU A 62 19.04 -3.61 53.59
CA LEU A 62 18.11 -2.55 53.94
C LEU A 62 16.71 -2.96 53.46
N VAL A 63 15.78 -3.09 54.42
CA VAL A 63 14.38 -3.35 54.14
C VAL A 63 13.56 -2.12 54.50
N ILE A 64 12.80 -1.60 53.57
CA ILE A 64 11.81 -0.56 53.80
C ILE A 64 10.43 -1.22 53.74
N LEU A 65 9.74 -1.22 54.88
CA LEU A 65 8.43 -1.83 55.05
C LEU A 65 7.37 -0.73 55.14
N VAL A 66 6.34 -0.82 54.32
CA VAL A 66 5.14 -0.02 54.47
C VAL A 66 4.01 -0.91 55.01
N THR A 67 3.43 -0.51 56.10
CA THR A 67 2.32 -1.24 56.75
C THR A 67 1.42 -0.29 57.54
N HIS A 68 0.15 -0.65 57.66
CA HIS A 68 -0.80 0.00 58.53
C HIS A 68 -0.95 -0.71 59.90
N GLU A 69 -0.30 -1.88 60.06
CA GLU A 69 -0.30 -2.65 61.27
C GLU A 69 0.79 -2.11 62.23
N LYS A 70 0.35 -1.23 63.14
CA LYS A 70 1.27 -0.51 64.07
C LYS A 70 2.04 -1.48 64.99
N ASP A 71 1.38 -2.48 65.51
CA ASP A 71 1.99 -3.45 66.45
C ASP A 71 3.12 -4.26 65.79
N LEU A 72 2.94 -4.64 64.53
CA LEU A 72 3.97 -5.33 63.75
C LEU A 72 5.14 -4.35 63.41
N ALA A 73 4.83 -3.10 63.07
CA ALA A 73 5.87 -2.11 62.84
C ALA A 73 6.70 -1.83 64.08
N GLU A 74 6.11 -1.62 65.24
CA GLU A 74 6.79 -1.40 66.53
C GLU A 74 7.64 -2.59 66.95
N PHE A 75 7.19 -3.84 66.66
CA PHE A 75 7.94 -5.01 67.06
C PHE A 75 9.12 -5.33 66.13
N TYR A 76 8.94 -5.23 64.80
CA TYR A 76 9.95 -5.66 63.83
C TYR A 76 10.90 -4.58 63.36
N ALA A 77 10.46 -3.31 63.27
CA ALA A 77 11.26 -2.22 62.70
C ALA A 77 12.34 -1.71 63.67
N SER A 78 13.47 -1.30 63.13
CA SER A 78 14.53 -0.56 63.86
C SER A 78 14.35 0.96 63.82
N ARG A 79 13.65 1.49 62.79
CA ARG A 79 13.29 2.90 62.65
C ARG A 79 11.86 2.96 62.10
N ILE A 80 11.09 3.87 62.60
CA ILE A 80 9.70 4.08 62.22
C ILE A 80 9.50 5.50 61.74
N ILE A 81 8.90 5.62 60.57
CA ILE A 81 8.52 6.88 59.94
C ILE A 81 6.99 6.86 59.79
N GLU A 82 6.30 7.72 60.58
CA GLU A 82 4.85 7.84 60.47
C GLU A 82 4.49 8.91 59.42
N ILE A 83 3.70 8.51 58.45
CA ILE A 83 3.24 9.39 57.35
C ILE A 83 1.73 9.59 57.50
N GLN A 84 1.28 10.82 57.49
CA GLN A 84 -0.13 11.20 57.46
C GLN A 84 -0.36 12.24 56.37
N ASP A 85 -1.36 12.05 55.53
CA ASP A 85 -1.73 12.97 54.43
C ASP A 85 -0.54 13.36 53.53
N GLY A 86 0.37 12.41 53.28
CA GLY A 86 1.55 12.62 52.45
C GLY A 86 2.72 13.36 53.12
N SER A 87 2.57 13.71 54.41
CA SER A 87 3.63 14.40 55.21
C SER A 87 4.16 13.49 56.29
N ILE A 88 5.48 13.64 56.58
CA ILE A 88 6.13 12.91 57.67
C ILE A 88 5.71 13.60 59.00
N VAL A 89 5.02 12.88 59.88
CA VAL A 89 4.58 13.36 61.19
C VAL A 89 5.59 13.03 62.26
N LYS A 90 6.17 11.82 62.18
CA LYS A 90 7.19 11.38 63.15
C LYS A 90 8.27 10.56 62.41
N ASP A 91 9.49 10.67 62.89
CA ASP A 91 10.63 9.88 62.43
C ASP A 91 11.55 9.59 63.65
N TYR A 92 11.64 8.34 64.06
CA TYR A 92 12.34 7.98 65.28
C TYR A 92 12.96 6.56 65.20
N GLU A 93 14.08 6.37 65.90
CA GLU A 93 14.65 5.06 66.16
C GLU A 93 13.78 4.27 67.13
N ASN A 94 13.40 3.08 66.79
CA ASN A 94 12.60 2.21 67.63
C ASN A 94 13.48 1.41 68.58
N LYS A 95 13.56 1.87 69.85
CA LYS A 95 14.31 1.26 70.94
C LYS A 95 13.45 0.41 71.88
N HIS A 96 12.18 0.24 71.55
CA HIS A 96 11.26 -0.50 72.42
C HIS A 96 11.59 -2.00 72.39
N GLU A 97 11.75 -2.60 73.56
CA GLU A 97 11.89 -4.03 73.80
C GLU A 97 10.53 -4.75 74.03
N ASN A 98 9.49 -4.21 73.51
CA ASN A 98 8.12 -4.73 73.73
C ASN A 98 7.98 -6.12 73.16
N GLU A 99 7.28 -6.96 73.97
CA GLU A 99 6.81 -8.24 73.47
C GLU A 99 5.58 -8.02 72.57
N LEU A 100 5.48 -8.84 71.49
CA LEU A 100 4.37 -8.76 70.57
C LEU A 100 3.21 -9.62 71.09
N ASP A 101 2.09 -8.98 71.40
CA ASP A 101 0.85 -9.65 71.72
C ASP A 101 0.06 -9.93 70.41
N TYR A 102 0.40 -11.04 69.77
CA TYR A 102 -0.19 -11.42 68.48
C TYR A 102 -0.75 -12.81 68.57
N ARG A 103 -2.03 -12.91 68.95
CA ARG A 103 -2.72 -14.18 69.09
C ARG A 103 -3.03 -14.77 67.73
N ILE A 104 -2.63 -16.03 67.55
CA ILE A 104 -2.97 -16.75 66.31
C ILE A 104 -4.42 -17.21 66.42
N GLU A 105 -5.29 -16.69 65.59
CA GLU A 105 -6.75 -16.93 65.61
C GLU A 105 -7.12 -18.42 65.57
N ASN A 106 -6.24 -19.26 65.05
CA ASN A 106 -6.49 -20.67 64.86
C ASN A 106 -5.82 -21.55 65.95
N LYS A 107 -5.37 -20.99 67.09
CA LYS A 107 -4.80 -21.76 68.21
C LYS A 107 -5.55 -21.51 69.50
N PHE A 108 -5.96 -22.59 70.14
CA PHE A 108 -6.50 -22.57 71.47
C PHE A 108 -5.43 -23.02 72.48
N TYR A 109 -5.04 -22.10 73.36
CA TYR A 109 -4.10 -22.36 74.45
C TYR A 109 -4.89 -22.88 75.65
N LEU A 110 -4.88 -24.21 75.89
CA LEU A 110 -5.76 -24.85 76.86
C LEU A 110 -5.49 -24.43 78.31
N LYS A 111 -4.26 -24.03 78.63
CA LYS A 111 -3.93 -23.56 79.98
C LYS A 111 -4.34 -22.09 80.24
N ASP A 112 -4.80 -21.37 79.27
CA ASP A 112 -5.25 -19.96 79.44
C ASP A 112 -6.74 -19.90 79.82
N PHE A 113 -7.48 -20.99 79.64
CA PHE A 113 -8.85 -21.04 80.08
C PHE A 113 -8.93 -21.02 81.60
N LYS A 114 -9.87 -20.28 82.17
CA LYS A 114 -10.04 -20.06 83.59
C LYS A 114 -10.56 -21.26 84.36
N GLU A 115 -11.38 -22.01 83.67
CA GLU A 115 -12.00 -23.24 84.26
C GLU A 115 -11.61 -24.49 83.44
N HIS A 116 -11.14 -25.51 84.16
CA HIS A 116 -10.89 -26.82 83.59
C HIS A 116 -11.57 -27.83 84.41
N GLN A 117 -12.45 -28.62 83.78
CA GLN A 117 -13.16 -29.74 84.44
C GLN A 117 -12.81 -31.05 83.72
N LYS A 118 -12.30 -31.98 84.47
CA LYS A 118 -12.02 -33.34 83.98
C LYS A 118 -13.08 -34.27 84.50
N LEU A 119 -13.79 -34.98 83.63
CA LEU A 119 -14.74 -35.99 83.90
C LEU A 119 -14.15 -37.33 83.46
N GLU A 120 -13.68 -38.13 84.46
CA GLU A 120 -13.03 -39.41 84.21
C GLU A 120 -13.92 -40.52 84.81
N LYS A 121 -14.39 -41.44 84.00
CA LYS A 121 -15.20 -42.56 84.43
C LYS A 121 -14.92 -43.79 83.57
N GLU A 122 -14.38 -44.84 84.18
CA GLU A 122 -14.00 -46.13 83.60
C GLU A 122 -13.32 -46.06 82.24
N ASN A 123 -14.00 -45.90 81.11
CA ASN A 123 -13.45 -45.86 79.77
C ASN A 123 -13.77 -44.54 79.09
N THR A 124 -14.10 -43.47 79.83
CA THR A 124 -14.44 -42.15 79.23
C THR A 124 -13.66 -41.03 79.91
N ASP A 125 -12.89 -40.32 79.19
CA ASP A 125 -12.17 -39.13 79.62
C ASP A 125 -12.66 -37.92 78.82
N ILE A 126 -13.29 -36.96 79.51
CA ILE A 126 -13.79 -35.69 78.87
C ILE A 126 -13.15 -34.52 79.57
N ASN A 127 -12.40 -33.70 78.84
CA ASN A 127 -11.84 -32.50 79.34
C ASN A 127 -12.66 -31.30 78.78
N ILE A 128 -13.12 -30.45 79.70
CA ILE A 128 -13.92 -29.24 79.37
C ILE A 128 -13.10 -28.02 79.80
N TYR A 129 -12.81 -27.16 78.83
CA TYR A 129 -12.11 -25.90 79.04
C TYR A 129 -13.12 -24.79 78.80
N SER A 130 -13.23 -23.79 79.66
CA SER A 130 -14.14 -22.67 79.47
C SER A 130 -13.59 -21.35 80.10
N ASP A 131 -13.95 -20.20 79.49
CA ASP A 131 -13.58 -18.89 80.02
C ASP A 131 -14.37 -18.51 81.26
N GLU A 132 -15.60 -19.01 81.41
CA GLU A 132 -16.50 -18.70 82.51
C GLU A 132 -17.23 -19.96 82.99
N LYS A 133 -17.61 -19.96 84.26
CA LYS A 133 -18.46 -21.02 84.83
C LYS A 133 -19.86 -20.99 84.22
N GLN A 134 -20.07 -21.72 83.15
CA GLN A 134 -21.38 -21.83 82.51
C GLN A 134 -21.88 -23.33 82.63
N PRO A 135 -23.16 -23.56 82.88
CA PRO A 135 -23.72 -24.92 82.83
C PRO A 135 -23.72 -25.37 81.35
N ILE A 136 -22.95 -26.39 81.08
CA ILE A 136 -22.89 -27.05 79.79
C ILE A 136 -23.82 -28.28 79.83
N ASN A 137 -24.72 -28.34 78.82
CA ASN A 137 -25.64 -29.52 78.71
C ASN A 137 -25.46 -30.08 77.29
N ILE A 138 -24.64 -31.11 77.22
CA ILE A 138 -24.27 -31.79 75.96
C ILE A 138 -24.63 -33.25 76.07
N ASN A 139 -25.39 -33.74 75.13
CA ASN A 139 -25.64 -35.20 74.98
C ASN A 139 -24.68 -35.76 73.92
N ILE A 140 -23.83 -36.68 74.32
CA ILE A 140 -22.91 -37.40 73.45
C ILE A 140 -23.42 -38.85 73.30
N VAL A 141 -23.66 -39.28 72.06
CA VAL A 141 -24.10 -40.63 71.75
C VAL A 141 -23.07 -41.32 70.88
N LEU A 142 -22.55 -42.41 71.31
CA LEU A 142 -21.64 -43.29 70.57
C LEU A 142 -22.43 -44.44 69.95
N LYS A 143 -22.48 -44.55 68.65
CA LYS A 143 -23.18 -45.63 67.94
C LYS A 143 -22.41 -46.02 66.68
N ASN A 144 -22.08 -47.32 66.60
CA ASN A 144 -21.40 -47.88 65.41
C ASN A 144 -20.12 -47.16 65.02
N GLY A 145 -19.31 -46.73 66.02
CA GLY A 145 -18.05 -45.99 65.74
C GLY A 145 -18.23 -44.51 65.42
N ASN A 146 -19.45 -44.00 65.38
CA ASN A 146 -19.73 -42.57 65.15
C ASN A 146 -20.08 -41.86 66.46
N ILE A 147 -19.63 -40.64 66.61
CA ILE A 147 -19.89 -39.72 67.72
C ILE A 147 -20.98 -38.73 67.29
N TYR A 148 -22.12 -38.72 68.01
CA TYR A 148 -23.19 -37.74 67.80
C TYR A 148 -23.22 -36.82 69.01
N ILE A 149 -23.16 -35.48 68.71
CA ILE A 149 -23.15 -34.45 69.75
C ILE A 149 -24.41 -33.61 69.60
N LYS A 150 -25.19 -33.42 70.70
CA LYS A 150 -26.32 -32.49 70.69
C LYS A 150 -26.20 -31.56 71.88
N SER A 151 -26.18 -30.27 71.62
CA SER A 151 -26.33 -29.21 72.64
C SER A 151 -27.80 -28.86 72.79
N ASN A 152 -28.24 -28.53 74.02
CA ASN A 152 -29.61 -28.09 74.34
C ASN A 152 -29.80 -26.61 74.22
N LYS A 153 -28.76 -25.82 73.90
CA LYS A 153 -28.79 -24.40 73.57
C LYS A 153 -28.47 -24.22 72.09
N ASN A 154 -28.79 -23.06 71.50
CA ASN A 154 -28.47 -22.69 70.15
C ASN A 154 -26.95 -22.39 69.99
N GLU A 155 -26.11 -23.26 70.43
CA GLU A 155 -24.65 -23.15 70.32
C GLU A 155 -24.18 -23.78 69.04
N LYS A 156 -23.23 -23.12 68.35
CA LYS A 156 -22.57 -23.63 67.14
C LYS A 156 -21.58 -24.70 67.57
N ILE A 157 -21.73 -25.91 67.06
CA ILE A 157 -20.79 -27.02 67.28
C ILE A 157 -19.80 -27.04 66.16
N GLU A 158 -18.51 -26.85 66.47
CA GLU A 158 -17.42 -27.03 65.52
C GLU A 158 -16.59 -28.26 65.94
N VAL A 159 -16.35 -29.13 65.00
CA VAL A 159 -15.51 -30.29 65.19
C VAL A 159 -14.09 -29.97 64.70
N ILE A 160 -13.11 -30.13 65.56
CA ILE A 160 -11.72 -29.92 65.27
C ILE A 160 -11.08 -31.29 64.98
N ASP A 161 -10.61 -31.47 63.75
CA ASP A 161 -9.86 -32.62 63.29
C ASP A 161 -8.52 -32.18 62.65
N ASP A 162 -7.74 -33.15 62.20
CA ASP A 162 -6.43 -32.86 61.55
C ASP A 162 -6.55 -32.00 60.30
N ASN A 163 -7.74 -31.82 59.72
CA ASN A 163 -7.99 -31.04 58.50
C ASN A 163 -8.64 -29.66 58.79
N SER A 164 -9.11 -29.42 60.01
CA SER A 164 -9.89 -28.21 60.35
C SER A 164 -9.06 -26.92 60.41
N GLY A 165 -7.73 -27.04 60.39
CA GLY A 165 -6.83 -25.86 60.50
C GLY A 165 -6.81 -25.22 61.90
N LEU A 166 -7.64 -25.69 62.84
CA LEU A 166 -7.63 -25.27 64.23
C LEU A 166 -6.71 -26.22 65.03
N GLU A 167 -5.92 -25.70 65.93
CA GLU A 167 -4.94 -26.45 66.73
C GLU A 167 -5.18 -26.19 68.23
N MET A 168 -5.35 -27.26 69.05
CA MET A 168 -5.37 -27.15 70.51
C MET A 168 -3.98 -27.48 71.05
N VAL A 169 -3.45 -26.57 71.88
CA VAL A 169 -2.09 -26.74 72.46
C VAL A 169 -2.17 -26.64 73.96
N ASP A 170 -1.69 -27.69 74.64
CA ASP A 170 -1.67 -27.75 76.11
C ASP A 170 -0.52 -26.93 76.72
N GLU A 171 -0.52 -25.62 76.36
CA GLU A 171 0.48 -24.62 76.81
C GLU A 171 -0.24 -23.32 77.18
N HIS A 172 0.48 -22.44 77.92
CA HIS A 172 0.10 -21.05 78.10
C HIS A 172 0.48 -20.22 76.87
N TYR A 173 -0.37 -19.27 76.46
CA TYR A 173 -0.02 -18.26 75.50
C TYR A 173 1.18 -17.46 75.99
N LYS A 174 2.23 -17.39 75.17
CA LYS A 174 3.38 -16.57 75.42
C LYS A 174 3.46 -15.50 74.36
N LYS A 175 3.61 -14.22 74.79
CA LYS A 175 3.93 -13.15 73.88
C LYS A 175 5.25 -13.42 73.18
N LEU A 176 5.33 -13.08 71.90
CA LEU A 176 6.56 -13.24 71.13
C LEU A 176 7.63 -12.24 71.65
N SER A 177 8.80 -12.77 72.05
CA SER A 177 9.94 -11.95 72.46
C SER A 177 10.87 -11.69 71.30
N LYS A 178 11.57 -10.54 71.32
CA LYS A 178 12.61 -10.24 70.31
C LYS A 178 13.75 -11.26 70.27
N GLN A 179 14.02 -11.94 71.39
CA GLN A 179 15.02 -13.04 71.46
C GLN A 179 14.67 -14.23 70.60
N GLU A 180 13.37 -14.50 70.40
CA GLU A 180 12.94 -15.57 69.53
C GLU A 180 13.16 -15.23 68.04
N LEU A 181 13.18 -13.97 67.68
CA LEU A 181 13.49 -13.54 66.30
C LEU A 181 14.97 -13.80 65.95
N GLU A 182 15.87 -13.86 66.95
CA GLU A 182 17.28 -14.15 66.68
C GLU A 182 17.52 -15.59 66.22
N LYS A 183 16.59 -16.49 66.48
CA LYS A 183 16.63 -17.90 66.02
C LYS A 183 16.45 -18.02 64.51
N TYR A 184 15.79 -17.04 63.87
CA TYR A 184 15.61 -17.02 62.43
C TYR A 184 16.86 -16.39 61.77
N LYS A 185 17.73 -17.24 61.23
CA LYS A 185 18.90 -16.83 60.47
C LYS A 185 18.69 -17.09 58.99
N PHE A 186 18.92 -16.09 58.16
CA PHE A 186 18.89 -16.21 56.72
C PHE A 186 20.29 -16.00 56.17
N ASP A 187 20.87 -17.07 55.65
CA ASP A 187 22.25 -17.07 55.16
C ASP A 187 22.20 -16.79 53.62
N PHE A 188 22.42 -15.53 53.25
CA PHE A 188 22.45 -15.12 51.84
C PHE A 188 23.61 -15.78 51.11
N ASP A 189 24.72 -16.04 51.75
CA ASP A 189 25.91 -16.60 51.09
C ASP A 189 25.72 -18.04 50.65
N LYS A 190 24.83 -18.77 51.31
CA LYS A 190 24.41 -20.11 50.86
C LYS A 190 23.40 -20.11 49.73
N ILE A 191 22.63 -19.04 49.55
CA ILE A 191 21.54 -18.98 48.61
C ILE A 191 21.94 -18.26 47.33
N VAL A 192 22.78 -17.26 47.44
CA VAL A 192 23.26 -16.47 46.30
C VAL A 192 24.72 -16.78 46.09
N ASP A 193 25.05 -17.56 45.07
CA ASP A 193 26.44 -17.81 44.67
C ASP A 193 27.09 -16.50 44.21
N LYS A 194 28.00 -15.96 45.04
CA LYS A 194 28.75 -14.71 44.75
C LYS A 194 29.63 -14.83 43.50
N ASN A 195 29.92 -16.05 43.02
CA ASN A 195 30.76 -16.33 41.86
C ASN A 195 29.98 -16.42 40.55
N VAL A 196 28.65 -16.34 40.58
CA VAL A 196 27.86 -16.27 39.35
C VAL A 196 28.25 -14.96 38.65
N LYS A 197 29.12 -15.07 37.63
CA LYS A 197 29.36 -13.97 36.69
C LYS A 197 28.00 -13.48 36.21
N LYS A 198 27.66 -12.23 36.53
CA LYS A 198 26.43 -11.57 36.07
C LYS A 198 26.46 -11.50 34.55
N ARG A 199 26.22 -12.63 33.85
CA ARG A 199 25.97 -12.67 32.44
C ARG A 199 24.59 -12.08 32.22
N TYR A 200 24.54 -10.83 31.90
CA TYR A 200 23.35 -10.15 31.45
C TYR A 200 23.03 -10.64 30.03
N SER A 201 22.47 -11.83 29.88
CA SER A 201 21.87 -12.22 28.63
C SER A 201 20.49 -11.55 28.53
N SER A 202 20.19 -10.95 27.38
CA SER A 202 18.80 -10.58 27.07
C SER A 202 18.01 -11.87 26.98
N ILE A 203 16.95 -12.00 27.78
CA ILE A 203 16.05 -13.15 27.76
C ILE A 203 15.22 -13.18 26.45
N LEU A 204 15.28 -12.09 25.70
CA LEU A 204 14.44 -11.83 24.53
C LEU A 204 15.22 -12.07 23.24
N ASN A 205 15.00 -13.24 22.64
CA ASN A 205 15.41 -13.53 21.27
C ASN A 205 14.53 -12.72 20.29
N PRO A 206 15.05 -12.15 19.18
CA PRO A 206 14.26 -11.42 18.18
C PRO A 206 13.02 -12.18 17.71
N VAL A 207 13.13 -13.49 17.46
CA VAL A 207 12.01 -14.33 17.04
C VAL A 207 10.93 -14.40 18.12
N THR A 208 11.33 -14.59 19.39
CA THR A 208 10.38 -14.62 20.52
C THR A 208 9.70 -13.27 20.72
N LEU A 209 10.40 -12.16 20.46
CA LEU A 209 9.82 -10.82 20.51
C LEU A 209 8.72 -10.61 19.47
N LEU A 210 8.97 -11.05 18.24
CA LEU A 210 7.98 -10.98 17.17
C LEU A 210 6.77 -11.86 17.46
N ILE A 211 6.98 -13.13 17.83
CA ILE A 211 5.89 -14.07 18.18
C ILE A 211 5.03 -13.52 19.32
N ASN A 212 5.66 -13.00 20.37
CA ASN A 212 4.95 -12.40 21.49
C ASN A 212 4.21 -11.11 21.08
N GLY A 213 4.80 -10.32 20.19
CA GLY A 213 4.16 -9.15 19.60
C GLY A 213 2.88 -9.53 18.86
N PHE A 214 2.94 -10.50 17.96
CA PHE A 214 1.77 -10.99 17.24
C PHE A 214 0.69 -11.56 18.17
N ARG A 215 1.07 -12.45 19.12
CA ARG A 215 0.12 -13.00 20.09
C ARG A 215 -0.61 -11.89 20.86
N LYS A 216 0.13 -10.86 21.29
CA LYS A 216 -0.43 -9.75 22.05
C LYS A 216 -1.40 -8.89 21.24
N VAL A 217 -1.15 -8.72 19.93
CA VAL A 217 -2.06 -8.00 19.03
C VAL A 217 -3.37 -8.76 18.84
N PHE A 218 -3.33 -10.09 18.76
CA PHE A 218 -4.54 -10.92 18.68
C PHE A 218 -5.38 -10.84 19.97
N ASP A 219 -4.73 -10.70 21.12
CA ASP A 219 -5.37 -10.55 22.43
C ASP A 219 -5.90 -9.13 22.72
N PHE A 220 -5.78 -8.20 21.77
CA PHE A 220 -6.30 -6.85 21.95
C PHE A 220 -7.82 -6.83 22.14
N SER A 221 -8.30 -5.96 23.04
CA SER A 221 -9.72 -5.63 23.13
C SER A 221 -10.24 -5.04 21.81
N ILE A 222 -11.54 -5.13 21.57
CA ILE A 222 -12.19 -4.62 20.34
C ILE A 222 -11.83 -3.16 20.08
N LEU A 223 -11.84 -2.31 21.10
CA LEU A 223 -11.45 -0.89 20.99
C LEU A 223 -10.00 -0.71 20.52
N LYS A 224 -9.07 -1.58 20.97
CA LYS A 224 -7.68 -1.52 20.51
C LYS A 224 -7.51 -2.09 19.09
N LYS A 225 -8.37 -2.99 18.65
CA LYS A 225 -8.38 -3.49 17.27
C LYS A 225 -8.83 -2.41 16.28
N ILE A 226 -9.66 -1.45 16.69
CA ILE A 226 -10.02 -0.28 15.87
C ILE A 226 -8.77 0.54 15.51
N LEU A 227 -7.76 0.62 16.39
CA LEU A 227 -6.49 1.28 16.08
C LEU A 227 -5.75 0.65 14.88
N LEU A 228 -5.94 -0.65 14.63
CA LEU A 228 -5.34 -1.31 13.47
C LEU A 228 -5.90 -0.77 12.15
N ILE A 229 -7.16 -0.32 12.15
CA ILE A 229 -7.80 0.30 10.97
C ILE A 229 -7.07 1.61 10.61
N GLY A 230 -6.70 2.41 11.61
CA GLY A 230 -5.92 3.63 11.38
C GLY A 230 -4.56 3.33 10.73
N PHE A 231 -3.82 2.34 11.24
CA PHE A 231 -2.57 1.91 10.60
C PHE A 231 -2.77 1.38 9.18
N PHE A 232 -3.86 0.67 8.91
CA PHE A 232 -4.23 0.20 7.59
C PHE A 232 -4.47 1.38 6.63
N ILE A 233 -5.27 2.37 7.05
CA ILE A 233 -5.57 3.57 6.26
C ILE A 233 -4.30 4.40 6.04
N SER A 234 -3.48 4.61 7.08
CA SER A 234 -2.20 5.32 6.95
C SER A 234 -1.26 4.62 5.96
N ALA A 235 -1.21 3.29 5.97
CA ALA A 235 -0.40 2.52 5.01
C ALA A 235 -0.88 2.69 3.57
N MET A 236 -2.20 2.71 3.35
CA MET A 236 -2.78 3.02 2.03
C MET A 236 -2.38 4.41 1.55
N PHE A 237 -2.50 5.43 2.39
CA PHE A 237 -2.13 6.79 2.04
C PHE A 237 -0.64 6.97 1.77
N ILE A 238 0.22 6.34 2.57
CA ILE A 238 1.66 6.36 2.35
C ILE A 238 2.00 5.68 1.02
N MET A 239 1.40 4.52 0.74
CA MET A 239 1.61 3.81 -0.52
C MET A 239 1.12 4.64 -1.72
N TYR A 240 -0.06 5.28 -1.62
CA TYR A 240 -0.56 6.21 -2.62
C TYR A 240 0.42 7.36 -2.88
N ALA A 241 0.91 8.00 -1.82
CA ALA A 241 1.87 9.10 -1.93
C ALA A 241 3.18 8.65 -2.62
N VAL A 242 3.72 7.49 -2.23
CA VAL A 242 4.93 6.92 -2.84
C VAL A 242 4.67 6.55 -4.29
N SER A 243 3.57 5.88 -4.60
CA SER A 243 3.18 5.50 -5.96
C SER A 243 3.01 6.74 -6.85
N SER A 244 2.34 7.78 -6.36
CA SER A 244 2.15 9.05 -7.06
C SER A 244 3.48 9.73 -7.37
N ILE A 245 4.42 9.74 -6.43
CA ILE A 245 5.77 10.28 -6.64
C ILE A 245 6.52 9.43 -7.68
N CYS A 246 6.51 8.11 -7.56
CA CYS A 246 7.17 7.22 -8.50
C CYS A 246 6.60 7.37 -9.92
N ALA A 247 5.28 7.44 -10.06
CA ALA A 247 4.61 7.66 -11.35
C ALA A 247 4.99 9.01 -11.99
N THR A 248 5.25 10.02 -11.18
CA THR A 248 5.69 11.33 -11.70
C THR A 248 7.17 11.35 -12.10
N LEU A 249 8.00 10.49 -11.53
CA LEU A 249 9.43 10.42 -11.87
C LEU A 249 9.72 9.54 -13.08
N THR A 250 8.85 8.59 -13.41
CA THR A 250 8.99 7.74 -14.60
C THR A 250 8.46 8.46 -15.84
N ILE A 251 9.30 8.58 -16.86
CA ILE A 251 8.95 9.16 -18.17
C ILE A 251 9.24 8.09 -19.21
N LYS A 252 8.22 7.73 -19.98
CA LYS A 252 8.36 6.82 -21.13
C LYS A 252 8.04 7.60 -22.40
N ASP A 253 8.72 7.31 -23.49
CA ASP A 253 8.45 7.95 -24.79
C ASP A 253 6.99 7.74 -25.21
N ALA A 254 6.39 6.60 -24.87
CA ALA A 254 4.98 6.34 -25.10
C ALA A 254 4.01 7.35 -24.46
N ASP A 255 4.45 8.11 -23.45
CA ASP A 255 3.59 9.06 -22.75
C ASP A 255 3.41 10.38 -23.54
N PHE A 256 4.38 10.75 -24.38
CA PHE A 256 4.38 12.05 -25.07
C PHE A 256 4.59 11.98 -26.57
N VAL A 257 5.15 10.91 -27.11
CA VAL A 257 5.38 10.78 -28.56
C VAL A 257 4.06 10.52 -29.27
N GLN A 258 3.65 11.45 -30.14
CA GLN A 258 2.42 11.35 -30.91
C GLN A 258 2.69 11.10 -32.41
N CYS A 259 3.88 11.42 -32.90
CA CYS A 259 4.29 11.16 -34.26
C CYS A 259 5.69 10.57 -34.32
N ASN A 260 6.10 10.10 -35.49
CA ASN A 260 7.44 9.54 -35.68
C ASN A 260 8.51 10.59 -35.30
N SER A 261 9.46 10.15 -34.47
CA SER A 261 10.51 11.00 -33.93
C SER A 261 11.41 11.63 -35.01
N ASN A 262 11.39 11.10 -36.23
CA ASN A 262 12.20 11.59 -37.36
C ASN A 262 11.54 12.73 -38.12
N TYR A 263 10.35 13.18 -37.70
CA TYR A 263 9.71 14.32 -38.35
C TYR A 263 10.14 15.67 -37.75
N LEU A 264 10.40 16.62 -38.67
CA LEU A 264 10.46 18.05 -38.39
C LEU A 264 9.22 18.69 -39.00
N LYS A 265 8.58 19.60 -38.29
CA LYS A 265 7.39 20.32 -38.73
C LYS A 265 7.78 21.74 -39.19
N ILE A 266 7.43 22.09 -40.40
CA ILE A 266 7.53 23.49 -40.91
C ILE A 266 6.13 24.12 -40.83
N LYS A 267 6.04 25.31 -40.25
CA LYS A 267 4.85 26.15 -40.32
C LYS A 267 5.13 27.29 -41.31
N GLN A 268 4.61 27.14 -42.51
CA GLN A 268 4.81 28.10 -43.60
C GLN A 268 3.51 28.26 -44.41
N PRO A 269 2.67 29.24 -44.11
CA PRO A 269 1.53 29.56 -44.96
C PRO A 269 2.00 30.03 -46.32
N ASN A 270 1.28 29.68 -47.39
CA ASN A 270 1.55 30.06 -48.76
C ASN A 270 2.93 29.61 -49.28
N MET A 271 3.35 28.40 -48.97
CA MET A 271 4.56 27.81 -49.54
C MET A 271 4.37 27.64 -51.06
N SER A 272 5.32 28.12 -51.85
CA SER A 272 5.29 27.87 -53.28
C SER A 272 5.79 26.47 -53.64
N VAL A 273 5.33 25.95 -54.78
CA VAL A 273 5.78 24.62 -55.27
C VAL A 273 7.31 24.62 -55.48
N GLU A 274 7.90 25.75 -55.91
CA GLU A 274 9.34 25.89 -56.10
C GLU A 274 10.11 25.80 -54.78
N GLN A 275 9.62 26.53 -53.75
CA GLN A 275 10.19 26.43 -52.40
C GLN A 275 10.12 25.00 -51.87
N TYR A 276 8.98 24.33 -52.01
CA TYR A 276 8.81 22.97 -51.60
C TYR A 276 9.78 22.03 -52.30
N ARG A 277 9.94 22.15 -53.62
CA ARG A 277 10.90 21.34 -54.41
C ARG A 277 12.36 21.58 -53.97
N LEU A 278 12.74 22.82 -53.67
CA LEU A 278 14.08 23.13 -53.15
C LEU A 278 14.34 22.43 -51.79
N LEU A 279 13.35 22.37 -50.91
CA LEU A 279 13.47 21.65 -49.63
C LEU A 279 13.54 20.14 -49.85
N GLU A 280 12.76 19.59 -50.78
CA GLU A 280 12.71 18.17 -51.10
C GLU A 280 14.01 17.67 -51.77
N GLN A 281 14.75 18.56 -52.45
CA GLN A 281 16.05 18.26 -53.11
C GLN A 281 17.24 18.22 -52.14
N ASN A 282 17.06 18.58 -50.86
CA ASN A 282 18.16 18.54 -49.90
C ASN A 282 18.55 17.08 -49.60
N GLU A 283 19.85 16.80 -49.66
CA GLU A 283 20.41 15.43 -49.47
C GLU A 283 20.07 14.79 -48.11
N ASN A 284 19.81 15.62 -47.12
CA ASN A 284 19.48 15.16 -45.77
C ASN A 284 17.97 14.98 -45.56
N VAL A 285 17.13 15.31 -46.52
CA VAL A 285 15.68 15.14 -46.52
C VAL A 285 15.31 13.87 -47.25
N ASN A 286 14.61 12.95 -46.59
CA ASN A 286 14.15 11.74 -47.25
C ASN A 286 12.88 11.99 -48.08
N TYR A 287 11.91 12.70 -47.51
CA TYR A 287 10.70 13.17 -48.19
C TYR A 287 9.99 14.23 -47.35
N ILE A 288 9.06 14.95 -47.96
CA ILE A 288 8.23 15.98 -47.30
C ILE A 288 6.76 15.64 -47.57
N LEU A 289 5.95 15.71 -46.52
CA LEU A 289 4.49 15.56 -46.60
C LEU A 289 3.83 16.93 -46.51
N PRO A 290 2.95 17.32 -47.46
CA PRO A 290 2.20 18.58 -47.40
C PRO A 290 1.00 18.38 -46.45
N GLY A 291 1.14 18.81 -45.20
CA GLY A 291 0.13 18.66 -44.14
C GLY A 291 0.59 17.87 -42.95
N SER A 292 -0.33 17.42 -42.13
CA SER A 292 -0.04 16.61 -40.94
C SER A 292 0.36 15.17 -41.32
N SER A 293 1.32 14.62 -40.59
CA SER A 293 1.64 13.19 -40.69
C SER A 293 0.69 12.30 -39.84
N ILE A 294 -0.12 12.87 -38.95
CA ILE A 294 -0.99 12.12 -38.07
C ILE A 294 -2.28 11.78 -38.82
N ILE A 295 -2.52 10.48 -39.01
CA ILE A 295 -3.66 9.93 -39.74
C ILE A 295 -4.45 9.00 -38.83
N SER A 296 -5.77 9.01 -38.99
CA SER A 296 -6.68 8.09 -38.30
C SER A 296 -7.35 7.17 -39.32
N PHE A 297 -7.03 5.90 -39.26
CA PHE A 297 -7.68 4.87 -40.06
C PHE A 297 -8.88 4.32 -39.29
N GLU A 298 -9.93 4.07 -40.03
CA GLU A 298 -11.14 3.44 -39.52
C GLU A 298 -10.93 1.93 -39.42
N PHE A 299 -11.21 1.37 -38.24
CA PHE A 299 -11.21 -0.05 -37.97
C PHE A 299 -12.60 -0.45 -37.51
N ASN A 300 -13.27 -1.34 -38.25
CA ASN A 300 -14.63 -1.76 -37.96
C ASN A 300 -14.61 -3.02 -37.07
N PRO A 301 -14.98 -2.95 -35.79
CA PRO A 301 -15.05 -4.11 -34.92
C PRO A 301 -16.03 -5.17 -35.40
N ASN A 302 -17.11 -4.78 -36.12
CA ASN A 302 -18.16 -5.70 -36.57
C ASN A 302 -17.71 -6.66 -37.67
N ASP A 303 -16.58 -6.40 -38.33
CA ASP A 303 -15.98 -7.32 -39.30
C ASP A 303 -15.42 -8.58 -38.62
N TYR A 304 -15.17 -8.50 -37.30
CA TYR A 304 -14.52 -9.55 -36.51
C TYR A 304 -15.35 -10.05 -35.33
N TYR A 305 -16.20 -9.19 -34.76
CA TYR A 305 -17.03 -9.50 -33.61
C TYR A 305 -18.28 -8.60 -33.60
N GLN A 306 -19.45 -9.18 -33.35
CA GLN A 306 -20.69 -8.41 -33.25
C GLN A 306 -20.62 -7.47 -32.03
N SER A 307 -20.50 -6.18 -32.29
CA SER A 307 -20.37 -5.12 -31.30
C SER A 307 -21.46 -4.09 -31.43
N SER A 308 -21.86 -3.51 -30.31
CA SER A 308 -22.73 -2.32 -30.30
C SER A 308 -21.95 -1.02 -30.58
N ARG A 309 -20.63 -1.08 -30.59
CA ARG A 309 -19.79 0.06 -30.97
C ARG A 309 -19.74 0.20 -32.48
N MET A 310 -19.78 1.42 -32.90
CA MET A 310 -19.46 1.81 -34.28
C MET A 310 -17.90 1.70 -34.46
N ASN A 311 -17.39 2.28 -35.49
CA ASN A 311 -15.99 2.20 -35.86
C ASN A 311 -15.03 2.68 -34.77
N ILE A 312 -13.84 2.10 -34.73
CA ILE A 312 -12.69 2.53 -33.94
C ILE A 312 -11.71 3.22 -34.88
N TYR A 313 -11.07 4.26 -34.39
CA TYR A 313 -10.03 4.96 -35.16
C TYR A 313 -8.64 4.58 -34.62
N ILE A 314 -7.84 3.99 -35.48
CA ILE A 314 -6.42 3.69 -35.20
C ILE A 314 -5.59 4.85 -35.72
N THR A 315 -5.04 5.63 -34.80
CA THR A 315 -4.32 6.86 -35.10
C THR A 315 -2.82 6.66 -34.95
N GLY A 316 -2.08 7.04 -35.98
CA GLY A 316 -0.61 7.00 -35.98
C GLY A 316 0.00 7.99 -36.95
N SER A 317 1.31 8.13 -36.91
CA SER A 317 2.07 8.95 -37.85
C SER A 317 2.35 8.16 -39.11
N ILE A 318 1.84 8.63 -40.25
CA ILE A 318 2.11 7.95 -41.51
C ILE A 318 3.58 8.13 -41.91
N SER A 319 4.22 7.08 -42.38
CA SER A 319 5.62 7.08 -42.82
C SER A 319 5.80 6.17 -44.05
N SER A 320 6.87 6.39 -44.82
CA SER A 320 7.16 5.54 -45.97
C SER A 320 7.73 4.19 -45.57
N THR A 321 7.29 3.13 -46.24
CA THR A 321 7.88 1.78 -46.12
C THR A 321 9.35 1.73 -46.53
N ASP A 322 9.87 2.71 -47.31
CA ASP A 322 11.30 2.81 -47.62
C ASP A 322 12.18 3.13 -46.41
N MET A 323 11.56 3.55 -45.32
CA MET A 323 12.27 3.89 -44.07
C MET A 323 12.51 2.68 -43.18
N ILE A 324 11.91 1.53 -43.47
CA ILE A 324 12.04 0.25 -42.75
C ILE A 324 12.54 -0.84 -43.70
N ASN A 325 13.07 -1.91 -43.12
CA ASN A 325 13.50 -3.08 -43.85
C ASN A 325 12.98 -4.37 -43.15
N SER A 326 13.21 -5.53 -43.77
CA SER A 326 12.76 -6.80 -43.19
C SER A 326 13.36 -7.13 -41.83
N GLU A 327 14.53 -6.57 -41.49
CA GLU A 327 15.18 -6.77 -40.18
C GLU A 327 14.45 -6.03 -39.04
N ASN A 328 13.68 -5.01 -39.38
CA ASN A 328 12.88 -4.24 -38.41
C ASN A 328 11.58 -4.96 -38.01
N LEU A 329 11.15 -5.98 -38.80
CA LEU A 329 9.92 -6.70 -38.53
C LEU A 329 10.05 -7.61 -37.31
N ILE A 330 9.10 -7.50 -36.39
CA ILE A 330 8.92 -8.46 -35.31
C ILE A 330 8.08 -9.64 -35.80
N SER A 331 7.08 -9.35 -36.64
CA SER A 331 6.14 -10.35 -37.15
C SER A 331 5.58 -9.92 -38.51
N GLY A 332 5.21 -10.87 -39.33
CA GLY A 332 4.64 -10.62 -40.66
C GLY A 332 5.67 -10.47 -41.77
N THR A 333 5.31 -9.75 -42.82
CA THR A 333 6.09 -9.54 -44.02
C THR A 333 6.15 -8.06 -44.41
N MET A 334 7.12 -7.69 -45.25
CA MET A 334 7.10 -6.38 -45.89
C MET A 334 5.95 -6.29 -46.91
N PRO A 335 5.39 -5.11 -47.15
CA PRO A 335 4.34 -4.90 -48.13
C PRO A 335 4.77 -5.30 -49.56
N GLU A 336 3.91 -5.99 -50.24
CA GLU A 336 4.10 -6.40 -51.65
C GLU A 336 3.35 -5.50 -52.64
N ASN A 337 2.38 -4.73 -52.13
CA ASN A 337 1.57 -3.80 -52.93
C ASN A 337 1.20 -2.55 -52.14
N ASP A 338 0.65 -1.55 -52.84
CA ASP A 338 0.35 -0.22 -52.30
C ASP A 338 -0.81 -0.20 -51.27
N ARG A 339 -1.57 -1.30 -51.13
CA ARG A 339 -2.71 -1.46 -50.20
C ARG A 339 -2.33 -2.22 -48.93
N GLN A 340 -1.07 -2.40 -48.67
CA GLN A 340 -0.56 -3.08 -47.48
C GLN A 340 0.15 -2.12 -46.54
N LEU A 341 -0.05 -2.29 -45.24
CA LEU A 341 0.54 -1.46 -44.19
C LEU A 341 1.39 -2.29 -43.26
N VAL A 342 2.41 -1.65 -42.70
CA VAL A 342 3.15 -2.15 -41.53
C VAL A 342 2.92 -1.19 -40.38
N LEU A 343 2.61 -1.74 -39.21
CA LEU A 343 2.34 -0.94 -38.02
C LEU A 343 3.52 -1.00 -37.04
N ASP A 344 3.84 0.11 -36.43
CA ASP A 344 4.65 0.06 -35.20
C ASP A 344 3.78 -0.43 -34.05
N LYS A 345 4.36 -1.32 -33.24
CA LYS A 345 3.74 -1.89 -32.05
C LYS A 345 3.09 -0.82 -31.15
N MET A 346 3.71 0.36 -31.04
CA MET A 346 3.26 1.46 -30.20
C MET A 346 1.90 2.01 -30.62
N VAL A 347 1.55 1.95 -31.91
CA VAL A 347 0.25 2.41 -32.45
C VAL A 347 -0.90 1.64 -31.82
N ILE A 348 -0.73 0.31 -31.69
CA ILE A 348 -1.81 -0.60 -31.30
C ILE A 348 -1.76 -0.93 -29.80
N GLN A 349 -0.58 -1.03 -29.21
CA GLN A 349 -0.45 -1.45 -27.81
C GLN A 349 -1.25 -0.54 -26.88
N LYS A 350 -1.19 0.76 -27.08
CA LYS A 350 -1.93 1.73 -26.26
C LYS A 350 -3.45 1.60 -26.41
N GLN A 351 -3.93 1.27 -27.61
CA GLN A 351 -5.35 1.04 -27.90
C GLN A 351 -5.85 -0.25 -27.21
N ILE A 352 -5.08 -1.33 -27.29
CA ILE A 352 -5.39 -2.60 -26.61
C ILE A 352 -5.45 -2.39 -25.08
N GLU A 353 -4.51 -1.63 -24.50
CA GLU A 353 -4.47 -1.34 -23.07
C GLU A 353 -5.68 -0.49 -22.61
N GLN A 354 -6.16 0.43 -23.45
CA GLN A 354 -7.30 1.28 -23.13
C GLN A 354 -8.64 0.54 -23.17
N ASP A 355 -8.80 -0.42 -24.08
CA ASP A 355 -10.05 -1.16 -24.27
C ASP A 355 -9.81 -2.66 -24.42
N ILE A 356 -9.12 -3.22 -23.44
CA ILE A 356 -8.68 -4.62 -23.45
C ILE A 356 -9.84 -5.62 -23.64
N SER A 357 -11.02 -5.29 -23.14
CA SER A 357 -12.21 -6.16 -23.25
C SER A 357 -12.67 -6.30 -24.69
N LEU A 358 -12.75 -5.20 -25.42
CA LEU A 358 -13.19 -5.16 -26.81
C LEU A 358 -12.17 -5.85 -27.73
N PHE A 359 -10.90 -5.50 -27.61
CA PHE A 359 -9.83 -6.11 -28.41
C PHE A 359 -9.73 -7.62 -28.16
N LYS A 360 -9.87 -8.06 -26.91
CA LYS A 360 -9.91 -9.48 -26.55
C LYS A 360 -11.08 -10.22 -27.22
N MET A 361 -12.26 -9.61 -27.28
CA MET A 361 -13.43 -10.21 -27.95
C MET A 361 -13.20 -10.37 -29.45
N MET A 362 -12.44 -9.49 -30.09
CA MET A 362 -12.03 -9.59 -31.48
C MET A 362 -10.83 -10.54 -31.71
N GLY A 363 -10.34 -11.18 -30.65
CA GLY A 363 -9.18 -12.07 -30.73
C GLY A 363 -7.83 -11.32 -30.83
N ILE A 364 -7.79 -10.04 -30.45
CA ILE A 364 -6.60 -9.20 -30.47
C ILE A 364 -6.11 -9.04 -29.04
N LEU A 365 -5.04 -9.74 -28.67
CA LEU A 365 -4.43 -9.70 -27.34
C LEU A 365 -3.08 -8.95 -27.34
N LYS A 366 -2.45 -8.91 -28.49
CA LYS A 366 -1.14 -8.31 -28.71
C LYS A 366 -1.07 -7.68 -30.10
N PRO A 367 -0.14 -6.75 -30.35
CA PRO A 367 -0.02 -6.05 -31.63
C PRO A 367 0.08 -6.96 -32.87
N GLU A 368 0.73 -8.11 -32.72
CA GLU A 368 0.91 -9.08 -33.82
C GLU A 368 -0.42 -9.68 -34.31
N ASP A 369 -1.46 -9.69 -33.48
CA ASP A 369 -2.80 -10.20 -33.85
C ASP A 369 -3.52 -9.24 -34.82
N MET A 370 -2.93 -8.06 -35.10
CA MET A 370 -3.44 -7.13 -36.14
C MET A 370 -3.08 -7.56 -37.56
N ILE A 371 -2.14 -8.47 -37.74
CA ILE A 371 -1.76 -8.97 -39.08
C ILE A 371 -2.99 -9.64 -39.73
N GLY A 372 -3.25 -9.27 -40.99
CA GLY A 372 -4.42 -9.71 -41.76
C GLY A 372 -5.69 -8.90 -41.47
N ARG A 373 -5.67 -7.92 -40.57
CA ARG A 373 -6.81 -7.03 -40.31
C ARG A 373 -6.86 -5.89 -41.34
N THR A 374 -8.07 -5.41 -41.59
CA THR A 374 -8.32 -4.39 -42.60
C THR A 374 -8.61 -3.04 -41.95
N PHE A 375 -7.94 -2.01 -42.45
CA PHE A 375 -8.16 -0.61 -42.11
C PHE A 375 -8.77 0.11 -43.30
N LYS A 376 -9.65 1.07 -43.03
CA LYS A 376 -10.29 1.87 -44.06
C LYS A 376 -9.91 3.33 -43.90
N LEU A 377 -9.65 3.98 -45.02
CA LEU A 377 -9.49 5.43 -45.08
C LEU A 377 -10.46 5.97 -46.12
N ASN A 378 -11.31 6.92 -45.70
CA ASN A 378 -12.32 7.51 -46.58
C ASN A 378 -11.67 8.09 -47.84
N ASN A 379 -12.32 7.92 -48.99
CA ASN A 379 -11.87 8.35 -50.32
C ASN A 379 -10.55 7.71 -50.81
N VAL A 380 -9.88 6.89 -50.00
CA VAL A 380 -8.66 6.18 -50.42
C VAL A 380 -8.91 4.69 -50.55
N GLY A 381 -9.70 4.10 -49.62
CA GLY A 381 -10.07 2.70 -49.65
C GLY A 381 -9.52 1.89 -48.49
N GLU A 382 -9.46 0.58 -48.68
CA GLU A 382 -9.06 -0.38 -47.66
C GLU A 382 -7.56 -0.74 -47.77
N PHE A 383 -6.98 -0.98 -46.60
CA PHE A 383 -5.57 -1.38 -46.44
C PHE A 383 -5.49 -2.59 -45.52
N THR A 384 -4.65 -3.56 -45.83
CA THR A 384 -4.42 -4.74 -45.01
C THR A 384 -3.10 -4.61 -44.23
N VAL A 385 -3.14 -4.89 -42.95
CA VAL A 385 -1.93 -4.94 -42.12
C VAL A 385 -1.18 -6.24 -42.41
N VAL A 386 0.10 -6.16 -42.83
CA VAL A 386 0.91 -7.32 -43.19
C VAL A 386 2.12 -7.54 -42.28
N GLY A 387 2.52 -6.52 -41.53
CA GLY A 387 3.70 -6.62 -40.65
C GLY A 387 3.62 -5.71 -39.43
N ILE A 388 4.39 -6.06 -38.43
CA ILE A 388 4.53 -5.30 -37.18
C ILE A 388 6.03 -5.05 -36.94
N VAL A 389 6.38 -3.79 -36.59
CA VAL A 389 7.72 -3.36 -36.19
C VAL A 389 7.71 -2.82 -34.75
N ASP A 390 8.88 -2.74 -34.11
CA ASP A 390 9.06 -2.12 -32.79
C ASP A 390 10.21 -1.10 -32.84
N LEU A 391 9.91 0.07 -33.38
CA LEU A 391 10.84 1.19 -33.51
C LEU A 391 10.57 2.29 -32.47
N LEU A 392 9.67 2.00 -31.50
CA LEU A 392 9.27 2.92 -30.44
C LEU A 392 8.73 4.25 -30.96
N THR A 393 8.10 4.22 -32.13
CA THR A 393 7.46 5.39 -32.76
C THR A 393 6.00 5.03 -33.13
N PRO A 394 5.02 5.88 -32.86
CA PRO A 394 3.62 5.55 -33.19
C PRO A 394 3.37 5.72 -34.69
N SER A 395 4.02 4.86 -35.52
CA SER A 395 4.06 4.98 -36.96
C SER A 395 3.25 3.92 -37.68
N ILE A 396 2.59 4.33 -38.78
CA ILE A 396 1.92 3.49 -39.75
C ILE A 396 2.70 3.64 -41.05
N TYR A 397 3.31 2.56 -41.52
CA TYR A 397 4.14 2.57 -42.72
C TYR A 397 3.33 2.16 -43.93
N ALA A 398 3.27 3.01 -44.93
CA ALA A 398 2.58 2.82 -46.20
C ALA A 398 3.52 2.96 -47.39
N SER A 399 3.12 2.45 -48.55
CA SER A 399 3.84 2.63 -49.81
C SER A 399 4.08 4.13 -50.13
N PRO A 400 5.27 4.50 -50.62
CA PRO A 400 5.56 5.89 -51.04
C PRO A 400 4.51 6.44 -52.03
N ALA A 401 4.00 5.58 -52.91
CA ALA A 401 2.99 5.97 -53.90
C ALA A 401 1.65 6.41 -53.28
N MET A 402 1.35 5.90 -52.08
CA MET A 402 0.08 6.19 -51.39
C MET A 402 0.20 7.35 -50.38
N LEU A 403 1.40 7.80 -50.02
CA LEU A 403 1.57 8.78 -48.94
C LEU A 403 0.77 10.08 -49.22
N ILE A 404 0.83 10.63 -50.40
CA ILE A 404 0.11 11.87 -50.76
C ILE A 404 -1.38 11.67 -50.68
N ASN A 405 -1.89 10.55 -51.18
CA ASN A 405 -3.31 10.21 -51.17
C ASN A 405 -3.82 9.99 -49.73
N ILE A 406 -2.99 9.42 -48.86
CA ILE A 406 -3.32 9.24 -47.43
C ILE A 406 -3.32 10.63 -46.73
N VAL A 407 -2.29 11.46 -46.98
CA VAL A 407 -2.17 12.77 -46.35
C VAL A 407 -3.26 13.76 -46.83
N GLN A 408 -3.76 13.62 -48.05
CA GLN A 408 -4.90 14.41 -48.54
C GLN A 408 -6.11 14.30 -47.58
N ASN A 409 -6.30 13.15 -46.91
CA ASN A 409 -7.35 12.90 -45.95
C ASN A 409 -6.94 13.16 -44.49
N ALA A 410 -5.70 13.66 -44.28
CA ALA A 410 -5.24 14.08 -42.95
C ALA A 410 -5.95 15.34 -42.50
N ARG A 411 -6.32 15.40 -41.22
CA ARG A 411 -6.84 16.63 -40.63
C ARG A 411 -5.74 17.67 -40.46
N ASN A 412 -6.09 18.93 -40.66
CA ASN A 412 -5.18 20.03 -40.30
C ASN A 412 -5.14 20.22 -38.78
N SER A 413 -3.99 20.61 -38.23
CA SER A 413 -3.86 20.89 -36.80
C SER A 413 -4.71 22.08 -36.32
N ASP A 414 -5.18 22.91 -37.22
CA ASP A 414 -6.02 24.08 -36.94
C ASP A 414 -7.54 23.75 -37.01
N ASP A 415 -7.90 22.57 -37.48
CA ASP A 415 -9.30 22.12 -37.49
C ASP A 415 -9.73 21.82 -36.06
N ASN A 416 -10.62 22.61 -35.51
CA ASN A 416 -11.16 22.43 -34.16
C ASN A 416 -11.69 21.02 -33.98
N ILE A 417 -11.40 20.43 -32.82
CA ILE A 417 -11.74 19.05 -32.39
C ILE A 417 -13.27 18.75 -32.44
N MET A 418 -14.11 19.75 -32.74
CA MET A 418 -15.58 19.58 -32.76
C MET A 418 -16.19 19.06 -34.06
N ASP A 419 -15.41 18.94 -35.14
CA ASP A 419 -15.93 18.35 -36.39
C ASP A 419 -15.58 16.86 -36.56
N ILE A 420 -15.93 16.06 -35.53
CA ILE A 420 -15.94 14.59 -35.61
C ILE A 420 -17.22 14.13 -36.30
N GLY A 421 -17.59 14.67 -37.42
CA GLY A 421 -18.87 14.21 -37.95
C GLY A 421 -19.40 14.88 -39.20
N THR A 422 -18.62 15.61 -39.92
CA THR A 422 -19.05 15.91 -41.29
C THR A 422 -18.80 14.70 -42.18
N SER A 423 -19.67 13.70 -42.03
CA SER A 423 -20.12 12.93 -43.17
C SER A 423 -20.41 13.92 -44.26
N PHE A 424 -19.85 13.72 -45.43
CA PHE A 424 -20.28 14.42 -46.63
C PHE A 424 -21.79 14.14 -46.74
N VAL A 425 -22.59 15.17 -46.51
CA VAL A 425 -24.02 15.09 -46.75
C VAL A 425 -24.21 15.04 -48.27
N TYR A 426 -24.58 13.91 -48.75
CA TYR A 426 -25.15 13.78 -50.08
C TYR A 426 -26.45 14.61 -50.07
N ASN A 427 -26.36 15.84 -50.58
CA ASN A 427 -27.57 16.60 -50.89
C ASN A 427 -28.02 16.22 -52.30
N ASP A 428 -29.09 15.47 -52.37
CA ASP A 428 -29.71 14.96 -53.59
C ASP A 428 -30.30 16.05 -54.53
N ASN A 429 -30.06 17.34 -54.28
CA ASN A 429 -30.78 18.40 -55.02
C ASN A 429 -29.99 19.70 -55.29
N GLU A 430 -28.69 19.69 -55.53
CA GLU A 430 -27.98 20.83 -56.13
C GLU A 430 -26.97 20.32 -57.15
N GLU A 431 -26.89 20.99 -58.35
CA GLU A 431 -25.82 20.81 -59.32
C GLU A 431 -24.47 20.91 -58.57
N THR A 432 -23.89 19.75 -58.27
CA THR A 432 -22.60 19.69 -57.56
C THR A 432 -21.53 20.13 -58.53
N ASP A 433 -21.03 21.34 -58.36
CA ASP A 433 -19.76 21.71 -58.93
C ASP A 433 -18.74 20.63 -58.55
N ILE A 434 -18.14 20.00 -59.55
CA ILE A 434 -17.08 18.98 -59.38
C ILE A 434 -15.93 19.69 -58.67
N THR A 435 -15.80 19.49 -57.36
CA THR A 435 -14.84 20.23 -56.54
C THR A 435 -13.66 19.37 -56.07
N GLN A 436 -13.74 18.06 -56.22
CA GLN A 436 -12.66 17.16 -55.76
C GLN A 436 -11.69 16.86 -56.90
N ILE A 437 -10.38 17.00 -56.55
CA ILE A 437 -9.27 16.59 -57.40
C ILE A 437 -8.58 15.43 -56.69
N LEU A 438 -8.59 14.24 -57.32
CA LEU A 438 -8.07 12.98 -56.73
C LEU A 438 -7.09 12.32 -57.70
N ASP A 439 -6.24 11.44 -57.15
CA ASP A 439 -5.34 10.61 -57.96
C ASP A 439 -6.12 9.53 -58.71
N TYR A 440 -5.98 9.47 -60.04
CA TYR A 440 -6.65 8.46 -60.85
C TYR A 440 -6.32 7.03 -60.44
N LYS A 441 -5.14 6.77 -59.92
CA LYS A 441 -4.72 5.45 -59.44
C LYS A 441 -5.56 4.90 -58.29
N LEU A 442 -6.28 5.75 -57.57
CA LEU A 442 -7.24 5.29 -56.54
C LEU A 442 -8.44 4.59 -57.12
N PHE A 443 -8.69 4.74 -58.43
CA PHE A 443 -9.88 4.31 -59.13
C PHE A 443 -9.57 3.39 -60.31
N ASP A 444 -8.34 2.86 -60.45
CA ASP A 444 -7.91 2.01 -61.59
C ASP A 444 -8.89 0.85 -61.86
N ASP A 445 -9.46 0.25 -60.79
CA ASP A 445 -10.41 -0.90 -60.89
C ASP A 445 -11.85 -0.43 -61.14
N LYS A 446 -12.17 0.87 -61.02
CA LYS A 446 -13.52 1.42 -60.98
C LYS A 446 -13.86 2.31 -62.19
N ILE A 447 -12.86 2.65 -62.97
CA ILE A 447 -12.98 3.53 -64.15
C ILE A 447 -12.47 2.82 -65.39
N THR A 448 -13.09 3.17 -66.54
CA THR A 448 -12.62 2.75 -67.86
C THR A 448 -12.32 3.98 -68.69
N LEU A 449 -11.12 4.05 -69.28
CA LEU A 449 -10.74 5.13 -70.14
C LEU A 449 -11.44 4.99 -71.50
N GLU A 450 -12.36 5.90 -71.79
CA GLU A 450 -13.15 5.85 -73.03
C GLU A 450 -12.47 6.55 -74.23
N LYS A 451 -11.71 7.60 -73.93
CA LYS A 451 -11.00 8.34 -74.96
C LYS A 451 -9.81 9.14 -74.39
N GLY A 452 -8.74 9.24 -75.15
CA GLY A 452 -7.53 9.98 -74.72
C GLY A 452 -6.53 9.07 -74.04
N ARG A 453 -5.86 9.57 -73.02
CA ARG A 453 -4.87 8.87 -72.19
C ARG A 453 -5.03 9.25 -70.72
N PHE A 454 -4.43 8.46 -69.82
CA PHE A 454 -4.29 8.84 -68.43
C PHE A 454 -3.33 10.05 -68.27
N PRO A 455 -3.44 10.82 -67.17
CA PRO A 455 -2.53 11.93 -66.86
C PRO A 455 -1.10 11.41 -66.62
N GLU A 456 -0.17 11.78 -67.48
CA GLU A 456 1.29 11.47 -67.35
C GLU A 456 2.09 12.66 -66.82
N ASN A 457 1.71 13.87 -67.26
CA ASN A 457 2.39 15.11 -66.88
C ASN A 457 1.61 15.85 -65.77
N ASP A 458 2.31 16.77 -65.10
CA ASP A 458 1.71 17.65 -64.11
C ASP A 458 0.60 18.51 -64.75
N TYR A 459 -0.48 18.79 -63.97
CA TYR A 459 -1.64 19.57 -64.38
C TYR A 459 -2.47 18.98 -65.52
N GLU A 460 -2.29 17.73 -65.85
CA GLU A 460 -3.20 16.96 -66.73
C GLU A 460 -4.35 16.32 -65.92
N VAL A 461 -5.53 16.30 -66.53
CA VAL A 461 -6.74 15.76 -65.90
C VAL A 461 -7.54 14.90 -66.85
N ILE A 462 -8.14 13.85 -66.36
CA ILE A 462 -9.24 13.12 -67.03
C ILE A 462 -10.55 13.45 -66.31
N VAL A 463 -11.62 13.58 -67.08
CA VAL A 463 -12.93 13.93 -66.59
C VAL A 463 -13.96 12.87 -66.98
N ASN A 464 -15.08 12.79 -66.26
CA ASN A 464 -16.13 11.87 -66.62
C ASN A 464 -16.63 12.16 -68.03
N ILE A 465 -16.99 11.14 -68.81
CA ILE A 465 -17.43 11.25 -70.21
C ILE A 465 -18.71 12.09 -70.35
N SER A 466 -19.52 12.23 -69.32
CA SER A 466 -20.67 13.12 -69.27
C SER A 466 -20.33 14.57 -69.60
N HIS A 467 -19.12 15.03 -69.26
CA HIS A 467 -18.62 16.40 -69.47
C HIS A 467 -17.90 16.63 -70.80
N LYS A 468 -17.94 15.64 -71.72
CA LYS A 468 -17.21 15.72 -73.03
C LYS A 468 -17.59 16.90 -73.93
N TYR A 469 -18.81 17.46 -73.75
CA TYR A 469 -19.28 18.59 -74.54
C TYR A 469 -18.79 19.92 -73.98
N ASP A 470 -18.69 20.04 -72.66
CA ASP A 470 -18.30 21.25 -71.98
C ASP A 470 -16.77 21.35 -71.78
N MET A 471 -16.12 20.20 -71.53
CA MET A 471 -14.69 20.07 -71.30
C MET A 471 -13.99 19.32 -72.45
N LYS A 472 -13.47 20.07 -73.42
CA LYS A 472 -12.92 19.48 -74.65
C LYS A 472 -11.50 18.94 -74.45
N LEU A 473 -11.20 17.80 -75.09
CA LEU A 473 -9.89 17.17 -75.10
C LEU A 473 -8.80 18.15 -75.56
N ASN A 474 -7.63 18.11 -74.92
CA ASN A 474 -6.47 18.99 -75.11
C ASN A 474 -6.77 20.50 -74.91
N LYS A 475 -7.80 20.82 -74.16
CA LYS A 475 -8.10 22.21 -73.74
C LYS A 475 -8.05 22.34 -72.24
N THR A 476 -7.70 23.54 -71.78
CA THR A 476 -7.69 23.91 -70.37
C THR A 476 -9.13 24.13 -69.89
N ILE A 477 -9.38 23.73 -68.62
CA ILE A 477 -10.64 24.00 -67.91
C ILE A 477 -10.47 25.11 -66.89
N PRO A 478 -11.53 25.75 -66.40
CA PRO A 478 -11.47 26.85 -65.43
C PRO A 478 -11.02 26.42 -64.02
N VAL A 479 -10.73 25.13 -63.81
CA VAL A 479 -10.19 24.62 -62.55
C VAL A 479 -8.69 24.81 -62.51
N THR A 480 -8.20 25.37 -61.40
CA THR A 480 -6.78 25.67 -61.21
C THR A 480 -6.20 24.92 -60.01
N VAL A 481 -4.92 24.56 -60.11
CA VAL A 481 -4.10 24.07 -59.02
C VAL A 481 -2.88 24.99 -58.93
N ASN A 482 -2.71 25.70 -57.82
CA ASN A 482 -1.68 26.75 -57.67
C ASN A 482 -1.62 27.70 -58.90
N ASP A 483 -2.75 28.33 -59.20
CA ASP A 483 -2.97 29.29 -60.30
C ASP A 483 -2.73 28.71 -61.71
N THR A 484 -2.38 27.43 -61.83
CA THR A 484 -2.22 26.73 -63.11
C THR A 484 -3.48 25.99 -63.51
N LYS A 485 -3.99 26.26 -64.69
CA LYS A 485 -5.21 25.59 -65.20
C LYS A 485 -4.92 24.15 -65.58
N LEU A 486 -5.88 23.26 -65.26
CA LEU A 486 -5.82 21.86 -65.65
C LEU A 486 -6.14 21.68 -67.14
N THR A 487 -5.42 20.75 -67.80
CA THR A 487 -5.61 20.40 -69.22
C THR A 487 -6.28 19.01 -69.32
N VAL A 488 -7.41 18.92 -70.01
CA VAL A 488 -8.11 17.63 -70.19
C VAL A 488 -7.38 16.78 -71.20
N VAL A 489 -6.92 15.57 -70.77
CA VAL A 489 -6.17 14.63 -71.62
C VAL A 489 -6.96 13.34 -71.91
N GLY A 490 -8.06 13.13 -71.24
CA GLY A 490 -8.91 11.94 -71.48
C GLY A 490 -10.29 12.04 -70.82
N TYR A 491 -11.15 11.10 -71.21
CA TYR A 491 -12.49 10.90 -70.65
C TYR A 491 -12.58 9.50 -70.07
N TYR A 492 -13.14 9.38 -68.89
CA TYR A 492 -13.40 8.10 -68.27
C TYR A 492 -14.91 7.86 -68.07
N ASP A 493 -15.30 6.62 -68.06
CA ASP A 493 -16.60 6.18 -67.60
C ASP A 493 -16.43 5.39 -66.27
N SER A 494 -17.47 5.43 -65.43
CA SER A 494 -17.46 4.75 -64.14
C SER A 494 -18.76 4.07 -63.83
N GLN A 495 -18.69 2.81 -63.43
CA GLN A 495 -19.87 2.05 -63.01
C GLN A 495 -20.45 2.52 -61.66
N GLU A 496 -19.68 3.24 -60.85
CA GLU A 496 -20.05 3.71 -59.53
C GLU A 496 -20.52 5.20 -59.52
N ASN A 497 -20.84 5.79 -60.69
CA ASN A 497 -21.18 7.19 -60.83
C ASN A 497 -20.12 8.17 -60.24
N ILE A 498 -18.85 7.83 -60.38
CA ILE A 498 -17.76 8.68 -59.96
C ILE A 498 -17.73 9.88 -60.91
N ASP A 499 -17.89 11.10 -60.37
CA ASP A 499 -17.78 12.35 -61.11
C ASP A 499 -16.85 13.28 -60.38
N THR A 500 -15.53 13.22 -60.71
CA THR A 500 -14.47 13.95 -60.06
C THR A 500 -13.31 14.21 -61.05
N TYR A 501 -12.48 15.22 -60.79
CA TYR A 501 -11.29 15.49 -61.55
C TYR A 501 -10.20 14.49 -61.14
N LEU A 502 -9.81 13.60 -62.04
CA LEU A 502 -8.79 12.61 -61.81
C LEU A 502 -7.46 13.07 -62.44
N VAL A 503 -6.45 13.24 -61.60
CA VAL A 503 -5.13 13.78 -61.99
C VAL A 503 -4.02 12.80 -61.56
N ASN A 504 -2.74 13.10 -61.85
CA ASN A 504 -1.66 12.32 -61.31
C ASN A 504 -1.31 12.72 -59.85
N ASN A 505 -0.57 11.89 -59.15
CA ASN A 505 -0.18 12.08 -57.75
C ASN A 505 0.59 13.42 -57.53
N ASN A 506 1.42 13.84 -58.47
CA ASN A 506 2.15 15.13 -58.37
C ASN A 506 1.19 16.33 -58.37
N THR A 507 0.16 16.33 -59.21
CA THR A 507 -0.82 17.41 -59.25
C THR A 507 -1.61 17.48 -57.95
N VAL A 508 -1.96 16.30 -57.34
CA VAL A 508 -2.55 16.25 -55.98
C VAL A 508 -1.58 16.86 -54.95
N LYS A 509 -0.29 16.50 -55.01
CA LYS A 509 0.75 17.04 -54.12
C LYS A 509 0.81 18.58 -54.22
N TYR A 510 0.81 19.12 -55.42
CA TYR A 510 0.85 20.58 -55.62
C TYR A 510 -0.39 21.29 -55.12
N LYS A 511 -1.57 20.70 -55.29
CA LYS A 511 -2.81 21.22 -54.71
C LYS A 511 -2.67 21.34 -53.18
N LEU A 512 -2.19 20.27 -52.52
CA LEU A 512 -2.00 20.28 -51.09
C LEU A 512 -0.99 21.31 -50.61
N ILE A 513 0.10 21.55 -51.36
CA ILE A 513 1.10 22.61 -51.05
C ILE A 513 0.43 23.97 -50.98
N GLY A 514 -0.47 24.29 -51.92
CA GLY A 514 -1.21 25.57 -51.93
C GLY A 514 -2.23 25.73 -50.82
N GLU A 515 -2.84 24.61 -50.37
CA GLU A 515 -3.90 24.61 -49.36
C GLU A 515 -3.39 24.48 -47.91
N ARG A 516 -2.24 23.83 -47.70
CA ARG A 516 -1.74 23.51 -46.38
C ARG A 516 -0.81 24.59 -45.82
N LYS A 517 -0.88 24.80 -44.52
CA LYS A 517 -0.05 25.77 -43.79
C LYS A 517 1.13 25.13 -43.06
N GLU A 518 1.16 23.81 -43.01
CA GLU A 518 2.18 23.02 -42.32
C GLU A 518 2.67 21.89 -43.21
N PHE A 519 3.94 21.53 -43.02
CA PHE A 519 4.61 20.49 -43.78
C PHE A 519 5.47 19.66 -42.86
N MET A 520 5.52 18.35 -43.10
CA MET A 520 6.29 17.42 -42.29
C MET A 520 7.48 16.90 -43.10
N ILE A 521 8.68 17.24 -42.65
CA ILE A 521 9.93 16.73 -43.25
C ILE A 521 10.33 15.47 -42.51
N TYR A 522 10.47 14.38 -43.21
CA TYR A 522 11.09 13.19 -42.69
C TYR A 522 12.61 13.19 -42.96
N THR A 523 13.39 13.02 -41.89
CA THR A 523 14.85 12.99 -41.97
C THR A 523 15.42 12.06 -40.91
N LYS A 524 16.50 11.36 -41.26
CA LYS A 524 17.29 10.55 -40.30
C LYS A 524 18.37 11.40 -39.59
N ASP A 525 18.67 12.60 -40.10
CA ASP A 525 19.67 13.53 -39.53
C ASP A 525 19.07 14.91 -39.35
N LYS A 526 18.33 15.07 -38.26
CA LYS A 526 17.64 16.35 -37.97
C LYS A 526 18.57 17.52 -37.80
N ASP A 527 19.73 17.31 -37.17
CA ASP A 527 20.67 18.41 -36.89
C ASP A 527 21.22 19.01 -38.16
N LYS A 528 21.48 18.20 -39.18
CA LYS A 528 21.90 18.68 -40.49
C LYS A 528 20.80 19.45 -41.19
N VAL A 529 19.58 18.90 -41.24
CA VAL A 529 18.46 19.60 -41.88
C VAL A 529 18.18 20.93 -41.16
N LEU A 530 18.22 20.99 -39.83
CA LEU A 530 18.07 22.22 -39.07
C LEU A 530 19.18 23.24 -39.38
N SER A 531 20.43 22.76 -39.60
CA SER A 531 21.53 23.65 -39.96
C SER A 531 21.41 24.16 -41.39
N ASP A 532 21.05 23.29 -42.36
CA ASP A 532 20.90 23.62 -43.76
C ASP A 532 19.79 24.64 -44.00
N PHE A 533 18.69 24.50 -43.29
CA PHE A 533 17.51 25.36 -43.45
C PHE A 533 17.51 26.61 -42.54
N ARG A 534 18.53 26.77 -41.68
CA ARG A 534 18.64 27.93 -40.78
C ARG A 534 18.70 29.27 -41.54
N SER A 535 19.23 29.27 -42.77
CA SER A 535 19.34 30.48 -43.61
C SER A 535 18.05 30.84 -44.33
N LEU A 536 17.02 29.96 -44.33
CA LEU A 536 15.80 30.14 -45.13
C LEU A 536 14.66 30.85 -44.38
N ASP A 537 14.90 31.34 -43.17
CA ASP A 537 13.90 32.00 -42.32
C ASP A 537 12.59 31.15 -42.14
N LEU A 538 12.73 29.85 -42.07
CA LEU A 538 11.62 28.93 -41.90
C LEU A 538 11.38 28.64 -40.42
N ASN A 539 10.11 28.62 -40.00
CA ASN A 539 9.74 28.21 -38.68
C ASN A 539 9.70 26.65 -38.58
N ILE A 540 10.85 26.06 -38.21
CA ILE A 540 11.02 24.62 -38.13
C ILE A 540 10.94 24.19 -36.65
N ILE A 541 10.10 23.22 -36.38
CA ILE A 541 9.85 22.68 -35.05
C ILE A 541 10.23 21.19 -35.05
N ASP A 542 11.12 20.79 -34.15
CA ASP A 542 11.30 19.36 -33.85
C ASP A 542 10.10 18.87 -33.07
N THR A 543 9.31 18.01 -33.70
CA THR A 543 8.06 17.51 -33.14
C THR A 543 8.28 16.68 -31.88
N TYR A 544 9.34 15.87 -31.83
CA TYR A 544 9.70 15.07 -30.69
C TYR A 544 10.14 15.93 -29.49
N GLU A 545 11.13 16.81 -29.73
CA GLU A 545 11.65 17.69 -28.66
C GLU A 545 10.57 18.65 -28.15
N ASN A 546 9.72 19.16 -29.03
CA ASN A 546 8.62 20.03 -28.64
C ASN A 546 7.57 19.26 -27.79
N SER A 547 7.14 18.09 -28.24
CA SER A 547 6.20 17.25 -27.49
C SER A 547 6.77 16.85 -26.13
N LYS A 548 8.05 16.50 -26.06
CA LYS A 548 8.77 16.20 -24.83
C LYS A 548 8.79 17.41 -23.89
N LYS A 549 9.12 18.58 -24.40
CA LYS A 549 9.16 19.82 -23.62
C LYS A 549 7.79 20.20 -23.08
N ASP A 550 6.75 20.10 -23.88
CA ASP A 550 5.38 20.40 -23.47
C ASP A 550 4.88 19.39 -22.44
N PHE A 551 5.15 18.10 -22.66
CA PHE A 551 4.85 17.05 -21.69
C PHE A 551 5.59 17.28 -20.36
N LEU A 552 6.88 17.57 -20.39
CA LEU A 552 7.66 17.87 -19.19
C LEU A 552 7.15 19.11 -18.45
N ARG A 553 6.73 20.13 -19.19
CA ARG A 553 6.12 21.34 -18.61
C ARG A 553 4.80 21.00 -17.91
N GLN A 554 3.91 20.28 -18.57
CA GLN A 554 2.62 19.87 -18.03
C GLN A 554 2.83 18.93 -16.83
N LYS A 555 3.74 17.96 -16.97
CA LYS A 555 4.09 17.03 -15.89
C LYS A 555 4.69 17.75 -14.69
N ARG A 556 5.52 18.79 -14.90
CA ARG A 556 6.09 19.60 -13.80
C ARG A 556 5.00 20.29 -12.97
N GLU A 557 3.98 20.85 -13.60
CA GLU A 557 2.86 21.46 -12.89
C GLU A 557 2.04 20.42 -12.12
N SER A 558 1.76 19.30 -12.74
CA SER A 558 1.11 18.13 -12.09
C SER A 558 1.95 17.57 -10.94
N MET A 559 3.29 17.49 -11.11
CA MET A 559 4.23 17.08 -10.06
C MET A 559 4.17 17.98 -8.83
N LYS A 560 4.17 19.29 -9.01
CA LYS A 560 4.10 20.24 -7.89
C LYS A 560 2.87 19.96 -7.02
N THR A 561 1.71 19.83 -7.66
CA THR A 561 0.45 19.55 -6.96
C THR A 561 0.50 18.18 -6.29
N SER A 562 0.94 17.15 -6.98
CA SER A 562 1.06 15.79 -6.44
C SER A 562 2.04 15.72 -5.26
N LEU A 563 3.19 16.38 -5.34
CA LEU A 563 4.17 16.43 -4.25
C LEU A 563 3.63 17.16 -3.02
N ILE A 564 2.92 18.27 -3.20
CA ILE A 564 2.31 19.00 -2.08
C ILE A 564 1.25 18.12 -1.40
N VAL A 565 0.35 17.52 -2.16
CA VAL A 565 -0.70 16.64 -1.62
C VAL A 565 -0.07 15.43 -0.92
N SER A 566 0.92 14.79 -1.54
CA SER A 566 1.62 13.63 -0.96
C SER A 566 2.37 14.00 0.32
N ALA A 567 3.00 15.18 0.39
CA ALA A 567 3.66 15.67 1.58
C ALA A 567 2.67 15.93 2.74
N ILE A 568 1.51 16.50 2.44
CA ILE A 568 0.45 16.73 3.42
C ILE A 568 -0.09 15.38 3.96
N ILE A 569 -0.39 14.44 3.06
CA ILE A 569 -0.86 13.09 3.43
C ILE A 569 0.18 12.39 4.31
N LEU A 570 1.45 12.46 3.94
CA LEU A 570 2.54 11.85 4.70
C LEU A 570 2.71 12.49 6.07
N ALA A 571 2.60 13.82 6.17
CA ALA A 571 2.64 14.53 7.45
C ALA A 571 1.48 14.13 8.37
N ILE A 572 0.26 14.07 7.84
CA ILE A 572 -0.93 13.63 8.60
C ILE A 572 -0.75 12.19 9.08
N SER A 573 -0.30 11.28 8.20
CA SER A 573 -0.08 9.87 8.54
C SER A 573 1.01 9.70 9.61
N LEU A 574 2.07 10.49 9.58
CA LEU A 574 3.12 10.48 10.62
C LEU A 574 2.58 10.96 11.97
N VAL A 575 1.77 12.02 11.99
CA VAL A 575 1.10 12.51 13.21
C VAL A 575 0.16 11.45 13.77
N GLU A 576 -0.64 10.81 12.92
CA GLU A 576 -1.54 9.73 13.32
C GLU A 576 -0.77 8.56 13.94
N ILE A 577 0.27 8.06 13.28
CA ILE A 577 1.14 6.99 13.80
C ILE A 577 1.76 7.40 15.15
N PHE A 578 2.26 8.62 15.26
CA PHE A 578 2.83 9.13 16.51
C PHE A 578 1.81 9.15 17.65
N LEU A 579 0.59 9.65 17.40
CA LEU A 579 -0.48 9.68 18.39
C LEU A 579 -0.91 8.28 18.82
N MET A 580 -0.99 7.34 17.89
CA MET A 580 -1.32 5.94 18.18
C MET A 580 -0.25 5.27 19.03
N ILE A 581 1.02 5.43 18.68
CA ILE A 581 2.15 4.89 19.46
C ILE A 581 2.14 5.50 20.86
N ARG A 582 1.98 6.82 20.99
CA ARG A 582 1.89 7.53 22.28
C ARG A 582 0.73 6.99 23.11
N SER A 583 -0.45 6.83 22.55
CA SER A 583 -1.63 6.29 23.24
C SER A 583 -1.38 4.86 23.72
N SER A 584 -0.77 4.02 22.90
CA SER A 584 -0.39 2.65 23.27
C SER A 584 0.59 2.63 24.45
N PHE A 585 1.59 3.49 24.46
CA PHE A 585 2.54 3.60 25.58
C PHE A 585 1.86 4.09 26.86
N LEU A 586 1.06 5.15 26.79
CA LEU A 586 0.41 5.73 27.97
C LEU A 586 -0.54 4.75 28.65
N SER A 587 -1.26 3.93 27.89
CA SER A 587 -2.16 2.92 28.44
C SER A 587 -1.43 1.82 29.24
N ARG A 588 -0.08 1.75 29.17
CA ARG A 588 0.74 0.68 29.75
C ARG A 588 1.78 1.15 30.76
N ILE A 589 1.69 2.38 31.24
CA ILE A 589 2.64 2.91 32.22
C ILE A 589 2.71 2.01 33.46
N LYS A 590 1.58 1.47 33.91
CA LYS A 590 1.54 0.52 35.03
C LYS A 590 2.29 -0.78 34.73
N GLU A 591 2.10 -1.37 33.52
CA GLU A 591 2.83 -2.56 33.06
C GLU A 591 4.34 -2.32 33.02
N ILE A 592 4.75 -1.17 32.46
CA ILE A 592 6.15 -0.75 32.43
C ILE A 592 6.72 -0.63 33.84
N GLY A 593 5.96 0.00 34.76
CA GLY A 593 6.35 0.14 36.16
C GLY A 593 6.57 -1.22 36.84
N ILE A 594 5.66 -2.17 36.64
CA ILE A 594 5.78 -3.53 37.17
C ILE A 594 7.00 -4.23 36.57
N LEU A 595 7.20 -4.17 35.25
CA LEU A 595 8.34 -4.78 34.57
C LEU A 595 9.67 -4.19 35.08
N ARG A 596 9.73 -2.89 35.34
CA ARG A 596 10.88 -2.23 35.93
C ARG A 596 11.11 -2.63 37.38
N ALA A 597 10.05 -2.70 38.17
CA ALA A 597 10.10 -3.14 39.56
C ALA A 597 10.60 -4.59 39.68
N ILE A 598 10.23 -5.47 38.76
CA ILE A 598 10.75 -6.84 38.66
C ILE A 598 12.23 -6.86 38.21
N GLY A 599 12.78 -5.71 37.76
CA GLY A 599 14.19 -5.54 37.39
C GLY A 599 14.47 -5.89 35.94
N ILE A 600 13.48 -5.85 35.03
CA ILE A 600 13.73 -5.97 33.59
C ILE A 600 14.49 -4.70 33.13
N LYS A 601 15.52 -4.90 32.31
CA LYS A 601 16.30 -3.80 31.77
C LYS A 601 15.48 -2.88 30.89
N LYS A 602 15.79 -1.59 30.92
CA LYS A 602 15.16 -0.57 30.07
C LYS A 602 15.20 -0.96 28.58
N MET A 603 16.35 -1.49 28.12
CA MET A 603 16.51 -1.94 26.72
C MET A 603 15.64 -3.14 26.37
N ASP A 604 15.40 -4.08 27.28
CA ASP A 604 14.53 -5.23 27.01
C ASP A 604 13.07 -4.82 26.95
N ILE A 605 12.66 -3.83 27.74
CA ILE A 605 11.33 -3.21 27.63
C ILE A 605 11.18 -2.52 26.26
N TYR A 606 12.15 -1.75 25.83
CA TYR A 606 12.11 -1.14 24.50
C TYR A 606 12.02 -2.19 23.38
N LYS A 607 12.79 -3.28 23.48
CA LYS A 607 12.71 -4.39 22.52
C LYS A 607 11.33 -5.05 22.51
N MET A 608 10.69 -5.25 23.66
CA MET A 608 9.33 -5.78 23.74
C MET A 608 8.34 -4.87 23.01
N PHE A 609 8.39 -3.57 23.26
CA PHE A 609 7.51 -2.62 22.58
C PHE A 609 7.83 -2.50 21.08
N ALA A 610 9.11 -2.53 20.70
CA ALA A 610 9.51 -2.56 19.31
C ALA A 610 8.95 -3.80 18.58
N GLY A 611 9.05 -4.99 19.18
CA GLY A 611 8.48 -6.21 18.62
C GLY A 611 6.96 -6.12 18.44
N GLU A 612 6.26 -5.51 19.39
CA GLU A 612 4.82 -5.29 19.30
C GLU A 612 4.45 -4.25 18.23
N THR A 613 5.19 -3.13 18.18
CA THR A 613 4.99 -2.11 17.12
C THR A 613 5.21 -2.72 15.74
N ILE A 614 6.25 -3.52 15.56
CA ILE A 614 6.49 -4.25 14.30
C ILE A 614 5.32 -5.19 13.98
N ALA A 615 4.81 -5.93 14.96
CA ALA A 615 3.67 -6.83 14.74
C ALA A 615 2.40 -6.05 14.34
N ILE A 616 2.10 -4.93 15.01
CA ILE A 616 0.97 -4.06 14.69
C ILE A 616 1.10 -3.50 13.27
N THR A 617 2.26 -2.91 12.95
CA THR A 617 2.49 -2.32 11.63
C THR A 617 2.43 -3.37 10.53
N THR A 618 3.03 -4.55 10.75
CA THR A 618 3.01 -5.63 9.75
C THR A 618 1.58 -6.13 9.48
N LEU A 619 0.82 -6.43 10.53
CA LEU A 619 -0.56 -6.93 10.39
C LEU A 619 -1.52 -5.91 9.74
N ALA A 620 -1.32 -4.64 10.01
CA ALA A 620 -2.19 -3.59 9.48
C ALA A 620 -1.71 -3.05 8.13
N SER A 621 -0.39 -2.86 7.95
CA SER A 621 0.15 -2.19 6.76
C SER A 621 0.22 -3.12 5.54
N ILE A 622 0.53 -4.42 5.71
CA ILE A 622 0.62 -5.33 4.56
C ILE A 622 -0.71 -5.41 3.79
N PRO A 623 -1.88 -5.64 4.43
CA PRO A 623 -3.14 -5.64 3.71
C PRO A 623 -3.45 -4.30 3.04
N GLY A 624 -3.11 -3.17 3.69
CA GLY A 624 -3.29 -1.83 3.13
C GLY A 624 -2.44 -1.61 1.87
N ILE A 625 -1.19 -2.02 1.89
CA ILE A 625 -0.29 -1.95 0.74
C ILE A 625 -0.79 -2.86 -0.39
N LEU A 626 -1.16 -4.11 -0.08
CA LEU A 626 -1.65 -5.06 -1.08
C LEU A 626 -2.90 -4.55 -1.79
N LEU A 627 -3.83 -3.93 -1.04
CA LEU A 627 -5.06 -3.38 -1.61
C LEU A 627 -4.78 -2.21 -2.56
N MET A 628 -3.71 -1.45 -2.34
CA MET A 628 -3.32 -0.32 -3.23
C MET A 628 -2.50 -0.77 -4.44
N VAL A 629 -1.88 -1.94 -4.40
CA VAL A 629 -1.12 -2.49 -5.53
C VAL A 629 -2.04 -3.23 -6.52
N TYR A 630 -3.17 -3.75 -6.03
CA TYR A 630 -4.18 -4.42 -6.85
C TYR A 630 -5.16 -3.43 -7.46
#